data_984bd3b1fd3a994105141995c40637ff
#
_entry.id   984bd3b1fd3a994105141995c40637ff
#
_cell.length_a   1.000
_cell.length_b   1.000
_cell.length_c   1.000
_cell.angle_alpha   90.00
_cell.angle_beta   90.00
_cell.angle_gamma   90.00
#
_symmetry.space_group_name_H-M   'P 1'
#
loop_
_entity.id
_entity.type
_entity.pdbx_description
1 polymer ?
#
loop_
_entity_poly.entity_id
_entity_poly.type
_entity_poly.pdbx_seq_one_letter_code
_entity_poly.pdbx_strand_id
1 'polypeptide(L)'
;SDLHKINPIKVGLEKLGRPEGFVERQLLGWEKRWKLATENTSLNTIFDDLLENLKLNIPKSKIVSIIHNDFKLDNIMWNNSNFLSPEAIFDWDMCTLGDPLMDLGHMLNYWIDKEDDKDAKLITSMPITGNKILFPLKSEIIKLYSKYTGFNVKNINWYYAFGAFKLSVILQQIYVRYLKGQTKDKRFANFNKRIDALIKRANGINLN
;
A
#
# COMPACT_ATOMS: atom_id res chain seq x y z
N SER A 1 -11.28 0.47 -9.30
CA SER A 1 -12.59 -0.25 -9.23
C SER A 1 -12.78 -1.19 -10.40
N ASP A 2 -12.52 -0.77 -11.64
CA ASP A 2 -12.85 -1.58 -12.83
C ASP A 2 -11.98 -2.82 -12.93
N LEU A 3 -10.68 -2.72 -12.68
CA LEU A 3 -9.78 -3.88 -12.59
C LEU A 3 -10.31 -4.92 -11.59
N HIS A 4 -10.72 -4.48 -10.40
CA HIS A 4 -11.14 -5.39 -9.33
C HIS A 4 -12.50 -6.07 -9.58
N LYS A 5 -13.31 -5.56 -10.50
CA LYS A 5 -14.57 -6.19 -10.93
C LYS A 5 -14.39 -7.25 -12.03
N ILE A 6 -13.22 -7.32 -12.63
CA ILE A 6 -12.93 -8.32 -13.66
C ILE A 6 -12.95 -9.71 -13.02
N ASN A 7 -13.73 -10.62 -13.60
CA ASN A 7 -13.69 -12.02 -13.19
C ASN A 7 -12.45 -12.69 -13.82
N PRO A 8 -11.47 -13.16 -13.03
CA PRO A 8 -10.22 -13.71 -13.55
C PRO A 8 -10.43 -14.92 -14.48
N ILE A 9 -11.42 -15.76 -14.17
CA ILE A 9 -11.74 -16.96 -14.97
C ILE A 9 -12.22 -16.56 -16.36
N LYS A 10 -13.11 -15.54 -16.45
CA LYS A 10 -13.68 -15.11 -17.74
C LYS A 10 -12.65 -14.51 -18.70
N VAL A 11 -11.51 -14.08 -18.19
CA VAL A 11 -10.42 -13.46 -18.97
C VAL A 11 -9.18 -14.35 -19.07
N GLY A 12 -9.26 -15.62 -18.62
CA GLY A 12 -8.18 -16.61 -18.73
C GLY A 12 -6.99 -16.34 -17.77
N LEU A 13 -7.23 -15.65 -16.67
CA LEU A 13 -6.20 -15.29 -15.68
C LEU A 13 -6.36 -16.03 -14.33
N GLU A 14 -7.09 -17.14 -14.31
CA GLU A 14 -7.30 -17.95 -13.10
C GLU A 14 -5.99 -18.52 -12.50
N LYS A 15 -4.93 -18.58 -13.31
CA LYS A 15 -3.59 -19.08 -12.90
C LYS A 15 -2.59 -17.96 -12.59
N LEU A 16 -3.01 -16.69 -12.61
CA LEU A 16 -2.12 -15.56 -12.36
C LEU A 16 -1.53 -15.56 -10.95
N GLY A 17 -2.17 -16.23 -9.99
CA GLY A 17 -1.70 -16.29 -8.61
C GLY A 17 -2.44 -17.35 -7.80
N ARG A 18 -2.15 -17.37 -6.51
CA ARG A 18 -2.75 -18.29 -5.53
C ARG A 18 -3.55 -17.50 -4.50
N PRO A 19 -4.89 -17.34 -4.68
CA PRO A 19 -5.71 -16.49 -3.82
C PRO A 19 -5.96 -17.06 -2.42
N GLU A 20 -5.98 -18.39 -2.24
CA GLU A 20 -6.24 -19.03 -0.94
C GLU A 20 -5.21 -18.63 0.10
N GLY A 21 -5.67 -18.07 1.24
CA GLY A 21 -4.80 -17.61 2.32
C GLY A 21 -3.87 -16.46 1.91
N PHE A 22 -4.19 -15.73 0.85
CA PHE A 22 -3.32 -14.68 0.28
C PHE A 22 -2.95 -13.62 1.31
N VAL A 23 -3.93 -13.05 2.03
CA VAL A 23 -3.72 -11.96 3.00
C VAL A 23 -2.74 -12.39 4.11
N GLU A 24 -2.96 -13.58 4.67
CA GLU A 24 -2.09 -14.14 5.72
C GLU A 24 -0.67 -14.37 5.20
N ARG A 25 -0.52 -14.99 4.03
CA ARG A 25 0.82 -15.21 3.44
C ARG A 25 1.55 -13.91 3.16
N GLN A 26 0.84 -12.85 2.74
CA GLN A 26 1.44 -11.53 2.54
C GLN A 26 1.94 -10.97 3.87
N LEU A 27 1.10 -11.01 4.92
CA LEU A 27 1.49 -10.53 6.24
C LEU A 27 2.76 -11.22 6.75
N LEU A 28 2.77 -12.56 6.77
CA LEU A 28 3.91 -13.36 7.23
C LEU A 28 5.17 -13.17 6.37
N GLY A 29 4.98 -13.05 5.06
CA GLY A 29 6.09 -12.82 4.13
C GLY A 29 6.75 -11.46 4.33
N TRP A 30 5.97 -10.40 4.58
CA TRP A 30 6.49 -9.07 4.84
C TRP A 30 7.09 -8.95 6.25
N GLU A 31 6.53 -9.60 7.27
CA GLU A 31 7.13 -9.72 8.59
C GLU A 31 8.53 -10.32 8.52
N LYS A 32 8.69 -11.45 7.81
CA LYS A 32 10.00 -12.06 7.62
C LYS A 32 11.01 -11.10 6.98
N ARG A 33 10.59 -10.35 5.95
CA ARG A 33 11.46 -9.37 5.28
C ARG A 33 11.84 -8.22 6.22
N TRP A 34 10.92 -7.76 7.07
CA TRP A 34 11.20 -6.73 8.08
C TRP A 34 12.27 -7.22 9.06
N LYS A 35 12.06 -8.38 9.67
CA LYS A 35 13.01 -8.95 10.64
C LYS A 35 14.41 -9.09 10.03
N LEU A 36 14.53 -9.54 8.78
CA LEU A 36 15.82 -9.62 8.07
C LEU A 36 16.44 -8.24 7.77
N ALA A 37 15.63 -7.25 7.42
CA ALA A 37 16.13 -5.92 7.08
C ALA A 37 16.53 -5.10 8.33
N THR A 38 16.08 -5.51 9.52
CA THR A 38 16.30 -4.78 10.79
C THR A 38 17.03 -5.62 11.86
N GLU A 39 17.52 -6.80 11.51
CA GLU A 39 18.09 -7.80 12.45
C GLU A 39 19.09 -7.20 13.46
N ASN A 40 19.94 -6.26 13.02
CA ASN A 40 20.97 -5.64 13.85
C ASN A 40 20.65 -4.17 14.16
N THR A 41 19.38 -3.79 14.27
CA THR A 41 18.95 -2.43 14.55
C THR A 41 17.93 -2.38 15.68
N SER A 42 17.76 -1.21 16.29
CA SER A 42 16.69 -0.95 17.27
C SER A 42 15.27 -1.01 16.66
N LEU A 43 15.15 -1.07 15.34
CA LEU A 43 13.85 -1.13 14.65
C LEU A 43 13.26 -2.55 14.62
N ASN A 44 14.01 -3.58 14.99
CA ASN A 44 13.59 -4.99 14.82
C ASN A 44 12.22 -5.28 15.47
N THR A 45 11.95 -4.70 16.64
CA THR A 45 10.73 -4.94 17.43
C THR A 45 9.66 -3.84 17.29
N ILE A 46 9.92 -2.78 16.53
CA ILE A 46 9.04 -1.59 16.47
C ILE A 46 7.62 -1.88 15.98
N PHE A 47 7.43 -2.99 15.27
CA PHE A 47 6.13 -3.43 14.77
C PHE A 47 5.57 -4.67 15.47
N ASP A 48 6.17 -5.15 16.57
CA ASP A 48 5.73 -6.41 17.18
C ASP A 48 4.25 -6.35 17.61
N ASP A 49 3.82 -5.28 18.30
CA ASP A 49 2.42 -5.11 18.73
C ASP A 49 1.47 -4.96 17.53
N LEU A 50 1.87 -4.20 16.50
CA LEU A 50 1.08 -4.07 15.30
C LEU A 50 0.93 -5.41 14.57
N LEU A 51 2.01 -6.17 14.43
CA LEU A 51 2.00 -7.46 13.74
C LEU A 51 1.15 -8.49 14.48
N GLU A 52 1.20 -8.51 15.82
CA GLU A 52 0.31 -9.34 16.63
C GLU A 52 -1.16 -8.96 16.39
N ASN A 53 -1.47 -7.67 16.44
CA ASN A 53 -2.83 -7.17 16.19
C ASN A 53 -3.33 -7.48 14.77
N LEU A 54 -2.48 -7.32 13.77
CA LEU A 54 -2.81 -7.68 12.38
C LEU A 54 -3.07 -9.19 12.24
N LYS A 55 -2.28 -10.05 12.90
CA LYS A 55 -2.48 -11.51 12.89
C LYS A 55 -3.78 -11.94 13.54
N LEU A 56 -4.13 -11.33 14.68
CA LEU A 56 -5.37 -11.63 15.41
C LEU A 56 -6.61 -11.20 14.64
N ASN A 57 -6.50 -10.18 13.78
CA ASN A 57 -7.62 -9.56 13.07
C ASN A 57 -7.56 -9.74 11.54
N ILE A 58 -6.95 -10.79 11.03
CA ILE A 58 -6.87 -11.05 9.58
C ILE A 58 -8.27 -11.06 8.97
N PRO A 59 -8.56 -10.19 7.98
CA PRO A 59 -9.86 -10.13 7.34
C PRO A 59 -10.22 -11.43 6.62
N LYS A 60 -11.43 -11.94 6.90
CA LYS A 60 -11.98 -13.13 6.22
C LYS A 60 -12.71 -12.70 4.95
N SER A 61 -11.98 -12.21 3.97
CA SER A 61 -12.53 -11.87 2.66
C SER A 61 -12.65 -13.13 1.78
N LYS A 62 -13.75 -13.22 1.04
CA LYS A 62 -13.98 -14.25 0.02
C LYS A 62 -13.82 -13.69 -1.39
N ILE A 63 -13.50 -12.40 -1.52
CA ILE A 63 -13.38 -11.74 -2.82
C ILE A 63 -11.99 -12.04 -3.37
N VAL A 64 -11.96 -12.53 -4.59
CA VAL A 64 -10.76 -12.76 -5.38
C VAL A 64 -10.81 -11.87 -6.60
N SER A 65 -9.85 -10.98 -6.72
CA SER A 65 -9.71 -10.05 -7.85
C SER A 65 -8.30 -10.13 -8.45
N ILE A 66 -8.16 -9.63 -9.66
CA ILE A 66 -6.85 -9.26 -10.19
C ILE A 66 -6.43 -8.01 -9.44
N ILE A 67 -5.32 -8.07 -8.73
CA ILE A 67 -4.75 -6.93 -8.00
C ILE A 67 -3.42 -6.52 -8.61
N HIS A 68 -3.18 -5.22 -8.68
CA HIS A 68 -1.93 -4.64 -9.16
C HIS A 68 -0.78 -4.81 -8.16
N ASN A 69 -1.11 -4.73 -6.87
CA ASN A 69 -0.23 -4.91 -5.71
C ASN A 69 0.87 -3.82 -5.54
N ASP A 70 0.94 -2.83 -6.45
CA ASP A 70 1.72 -1.57 -6.32
C ASP A 70 0.99 -0.39 -6.98
N PHE A 71 -0.34 -0.33 -6.81
CA PHE A 71 -1.15 0.73 -7.41
C PHE A 71 -0.91 2.08 -6.73
N LYS A 72 -0.47 3.06 -7.51
CA LYS A 72 -0.22 4.45 -7.09
C LYS A 72 -0.31 5.38 -8.30
N LEU A 73 -0.45 6.68 -8.07
CA LEU A 73 -0.58 7.66 -9.16
C LEU A 73 0.62 7.69 -10.10
N ASP A 74 1.83 7.40 -9.60
CA ASP A 74 3.05 7.34 -10.41
C ASP A 74 3.02 6.23 -11.47
N ASN A 75 2.18 5.21 -11.28
CA ASN A 75 2.01 4.09 -12.19
C ASN A 75 0.85 4.30 -13.17
N ILE A 76 0.32 5.53 -13.30
CA ILE A 76 -0.78 5.85 -14.20
C ILE A 76 -0.33 6.86 -15.25
N MET A 77 -0.56 6.55 -16.50
CA MET A 77 -0.47 7.51 -17.60
C MET A 77 -1.82 8.17 -17.81
N TRP A 78 -1.84 9.48 -17.81
CA TRP A 78 -3.03 10.29 -18.01
C TRP A 78 -3.06 10.88 -19.40
N ASN A 79 -4.26 11.00 -19.96
CA ASN A 79 -4.46 11.67 -21.23
C ASN A 79 -4.12 13.17 -21.12
N ASN A 80 -3.27 13.68 -22.00
CA ASN A 80 -2.84 15.08 -21.98
C ASN A 80 -3.97 16.08 -22.26
N SER A 81 -4.99 15.66 -23.00
CA SER A 81 -6.14 16.49 -23.36
C SER A 81 -7.31 16.34 -22.37
N ASN A 82 -7.31 15.27 -21.57
CA ASN A 82 -8.34 15.00 -20.57
C ASN A 82 -7.73 14.26 -19.37
N PHE A 83 -7.28 15.01 -18.36
CA PHE A 83 -6.69 14.49 -17.14
C PHE A 83 -7.64 13.64 -16.27
N LEU A 84 -8.91 13.51 -16.66
CA LEU A 84 -9.87 12.61 -16.00
C LEU A 84 -9.89 11.21 -16.63
N SER A 85 -9.13 11.00 -17.70
CA SER A 85 -9.08 9.73 -18.42
C SER A 85 -7.68 9.10 -18.29
N PRO A 86 -7.51 8.02 -17.52
CA PRO A 86 -6.29 7.23 -17.54
C PRO A 86 -6.17 6.50 -18.89
N GLU A 87 -5.00 6.53 -19.51
CA GLU A 87 -4.69 5.82 -20.75
C GLU A 87 -4.03 4.48 -20.52
N ALA A 88 -3.17 4.39 -19.50
CA ALA A 88 -2.49 3.14 -19.15
C ALA A 88 -2.15 3.07 -17.67
N ILE A 89 -1.99 1.84 -17.19
CA ILE A 89 -1.42 1.52 -15.89
C ILE A 89 -0.13 0.75 -16.15
N PHE A 90 0.95 1.14 -15.48
CA PHE A 90 2.27 0.56 -15.62
C PHE A 90 2.66 -0.29 -14.41
N ASP A 91 3.78 -1.00 -14.53
CA ASP A 91 4.45 -1.73 -13.44
C ASP A 91 3.60 -2.86 -12.86
N TRP A 92 3.22 -3.79 -13.73
CA TRP A 92 2.43 -4.98 -13.40
C TRP A 92 3.23 -6.15 -12.80
N ASP A 93 4.53 -5.96 -12.50
CA ASP A 93 5.43 -7.01 -12.03
C ASP A 93 4.96 -7.69 -10.73
N MET A 94 4.17 -6.98 -9.92
CA MET A 94 3.63 -7.49 -8.66
C MET A 94 2.19 -8.01 -8.80
N CYS A 95 1.63 -7.98 -10.01
CA CYS A 95 0.24 -8.36 -10.28
C CYS A 95 -0.03 -9.83 -9.92
N THR A 96 -1.17 -10.08 -9.30
CA THR A 96 -1.57 -11.42 -8.87
C THR A 96 -3.08 -11.51 -8.63
N LEU A 97 -3.53 -12.68 -8.18
CA LEU A 97 -4.88 -12.86 -7.63
C LEU A 97 -4.87 -12.70 -6.12
N GLY A 98 -5.75 -11.85 -5.60
CA GLY A 98 -5.82 -11.59 -4.17
C GLY A 98 -7.04 -10.79 -3.76
N ASP A 99 -7.02 -10.34 -2.50
CA ASP A 99 -8.05 -9.47 -1.97
C ASP A 99 -7.85 -8.04 -2.51
N PRO A 100 -8.86 -7.45 -3.17
CA PRO A 100 -8.74 -6.13 -3.80
C PRO A 100 -8.51 -4.97 -2.81
N LEU A 101 -8.85 -5.13 -1.52
CA LEU A 101 -8.56 -4.11 -0.50
C LEU A 101 -7.06 -3.99 -0.20
N MET A 102 -6.23 -4.96 -0.62
CA MET A 102 -4.77 -4.82 -0.56
C MET A 102 -4.28 -3.65 -1.41
N ASP A 103 -4.81 -3.48 -2.63
CA ASP A 103 -4.47 -2.36 -3.50
C ASP A 103 -4.99 -1.04 -2.93
N LEU A 104 -6.25 -1.02 -2.49
CA LEU A 104 -6.84 0.19 -1.92
C LEU A 104 -6.07 0.64 -0.66
N GLY A 105 -5.84 -0.25 0.29
CA GLY A 105 -5.12 0.07 1.53
C GLY A 105 -3.69 0.52 1.26
N HIS A 106 -3.00 -0.10 0.30
CA HIS A 106 -1.65 0.31 -0.10
C HIS A 106 -1.65 1.70 -0.75
N MET A 107 -2.55 1.96 -1.71
CA MET A 107 -2.70 3.24 -2.40
C MET A 107 -2.98 4.38 -1.43
N LEU A 108 -3.86 4.17 -0.43
CA LEU A 108 -4.19 5.19 0.56
C LEU A 108 -2.98 5.69 1.37
N ASN A 109 -1.89 4.93 1.44
CA ASN A 109 -0.65 5.38 2.08
C ASN A 109 0.08 6.48 1.31
N TYR A 110 -0.12 6.56 0.00
CA TYR A 110 0.39 7.65 -0.83
C TYR A 110 -0.56 8.86 -0.89
N TRP A 111 -1.76 8.74 -0.26
CA TRP A 111 -2.77 9.79 -0.26
C TRP A 111 -2.63 10.71 0.93
N ILE A 112 -2.90 12.00 0.73
CA ILE A 112 -2.83 13.03 1.78
C ILE A 112 -4.21 13.64 2.02
N ASP A 113 -4.58 13.76 3.29
CA ASP A 113 -5.75 14.52 3.76
C ASP A 113 -5.32 15.82 4.42
N LYS A 114 -6.28 16.72 4.66
CA LYS A 114 -6.03 18.02 5.29
C LYS A 114 -5.51 17.90 6.72
N GLU A 115 -5.99 16.89 7.43
CA GLU A 115 -5.66 16.59 8.82
C GLU A 115 -4.34 15.80 8.97
N ASP A 116 -3.78 15.33 7.88
CA ASP A 116 -2.52 14.59 7.90
C ASP A 116 -1.38 15.52 8.38
N ASP A 117 -0.52 14.99 9.21
CA ASP A 117 0.63 15.72 9.76
C ASP A 117 1.71 16.00 8.69
N LYS A 118 2.75 16.74 9.10
CA LYS A 118 3.85 17.10 8.20
C LYS A 118 4.60 15.87 7.67
N ASP A 119 4.62 14.79 8.44
CA ASP A 119 5.33 13.58 8.09
C ASP A 119 4.64 12.83 6.94
N ALA A 120 3.32 12.97 6.80
CA ALA A 120 2.58 12.43 5.69
C ALA A 120 3.09 12.91 4.32
N LYS A 121 3.56 14.17 4.25
CA LYS A 121 4.15 14.74 3.03
C LYS A 121 5.44 14.06 2.60
N LEU A 122 6.13 13.37 3.51
CA LEU A 122 7.33 12.60 3.18
C LEU A 122 7.01 11.30 2.43
N ILE A 123 5.81 10.78 2.62
CA ILE A 123 5.39 9.47 2.10
C ILE A 123 4.71 9.61 0.74
N THR A 124 3.95 10.69 0.57
CA THR A 124 3.09 10.87 -0.61
C THR A 124 3.88 11.14 -1.88
N SER A 125 3.36 10.63 -3.01
CA SER A 125 3.73 11.03 -4.36
C SER A 125 2.71 12.00 -4.97
N MET A 126 1.67 12.39 -4.23
CA MET A 126 0.66 13.31 -4.74
C MET A 126 1.24 14.71 -5.01
N PRO A 127 0.89 15.33 -6.15
CA PRO A 127 1.24 16.70 -6.40
C PRO A 127 0.52 17.61 -5.40
N ILE A 128 1.29 18.32 -4.58
CA ILE A 128 0.78 19.31 -3.62
C ILE A 128 1.12 20.70 -4.16
N THR A 129 0.09 21.47 -4.52
CA THR A 129 0.26 22.84 -5.00
C THR A 129 -0.01 23.80 -3.84
N GLY A 130 1.06 24.24 -3.19
CA GLY A 130 0.98 25.13 -2.02
C GLY A 130 0.26 24.45 -0.84
N ASN A 131 -0.76 25.13 -0.27
CA ASN A 131 -1.58 24.59 0.82
C ASN A 131 -2.90 23.95 0.35
N LYS A 132 -3.09 23.79 -0.96
CA LYS A 132 -4.34 23.23 -1.52
C LYS A 132 -4.15 21.77 -1.86
N ILE A 133 -4.96 20.93 -1.22
CA ILE A 133 -5.16 19.53 -1.61
C ILE A 133 -6.34 19.53 -2.59
N LEU A 134 -6.07 19.19 -3.85
CA LEU A 134 -7.06 19.21 -4.93
C LEU A 134 -7.75 17.85 -5.15
N PHE A 135 -7.43 16.88 -4.31
CA PHE A 135 -7.91 15.50 -4.43
C PHE A 135 -8.98 15.20 -3.37
N PRO A 136 -9.87 14.23 -3.63
CA PRO A 136 -10.87 13.81 -2.65
C PRO A 136 -10.19 13.26 -1.38
N LEU A 137 -10.89 13.34 -0.24
CA LEU A 137 -10.42 12.78 1.02
C LEU A 137 -10.33 11.24 0.95
N LYS A 138 -9.45 10.63 1.74
CA LYS A 138 -9.37 9.15 1.86
C LYS A 138 -10.73 8.53 2.13
N SER A 139 -11.53 9.13 3.02
CA SER A 139 -12.87 8.66 3.33
C SER A 139 -13.83 8.72 2.13
N GLU A 140 -13.68 9.71 1.26
CA GLU A 140 -14.48 9.84 0.03
C GLU A 140 -14.07 8.78 -1.00
N ILE A 141 -12.75 8.53 -1.15
CA ILE A 141 -12.23 7.47 -2.02
C ILE A 141 -12.76 6.11 -1.60
N ILE A 142 -12.71 5.80 -0.29
CA ILE A 142 -13.22 4.54 0.26
C ILE A 142 -14.71 4.39 -0.04
N LYS A 143 -15.51 5.44 0.15
CA LYS A 143 -16.96 5.45 -0.17
C LYS A 143 -17.21 5.24 -1.66
N LEU A 144 -16.48 5.95 -2.53
CA LEU A 144 -16.59 5.81 -3.98
C LEU A 144 -16.18 4.40 -4.44
N TYR A 145 -15.09 3.87 -3.90
CA TYR A 145 -14.65 2.52 -4.20
C TYR A 145 -15.73 1.48 -3.84
N SER A 146 -16.27 1.55 -2.63
CA SER A 146 -17.38 0.66 -2.21
C SER A 146 -18.61 0.81 -3.09
N LYS A 147 -18.97 2.06 -3.45
CA LYS A 147 -20.10 2.34 -4.35
C LYS A 147 -19.91 1.71 -5.74
N TYR A 148 -18.72 1.85 -6.33
CA TYR A 148 -18.46 1.38 -7.70
C TYR A 148 -18.21 -0.12 -7.79
N THR A 149 -17.66 -0.73 -6.75
CA THR A 149 -17.37 -2.17 -6.73
C THR A 149 -18.50 -3.00 -6.11
N GLY A 150 -19.29 -2.43 -5.20
CA GLY A 150 -20.19 -3.16 -4.32
C GLY A 150 -19.48 -3.91 -3.19
N PHE A 151 -18.16 -3.74 -3.03
CA PHE A 151 -17.39 -4.48 -2.04
C PHE A 151 -17.52 -3.87 -0.65
N ASN A 152 -17.53 -4.75 0.36
CA ASN A 152 -17.51 -4.32 1.76
C ASN A 152 -16.11 -3.83 2.15
N VAL A 153 -16.03 -2.58 2.60
CA VAL A 153 -14.79 -1.91 2.98
C VAL A 153 -14.62 -1.77 4.51
N LYS A 154 -15.42 -2.49 5.31
CA LYS A 154 -15.42 -2.38 6.78
C LYS A 154 -14.00 -2.54 7.39
N ASN A 155 -13.20 -3.44 6.84
CA ASN A 155 -11.86 -3.75 7.36
C ASN A 155 -10.76 -2.91 6.71
N ILE A 156 -11.08 -1.79 6.05
CA ILE A 156 -10.07 -1.01 5.31
C ILE A 156 -8.91 -0.53 6.19
N ASN A 157 -9.14 -0.26 7.47
CA ASN A 157 -8.08 0.13 8.41
C ASN A 157 -7.00 -0.94 8.54
N TRP A 158 -7.39 -2.22 8.54
CA TRP A 158 -6.43 -3.32 8.55
C TRP A 158 -5.51 -3.26 7.31
N TYR A 159 -6.09 -3.11 6.13
CA TYR A 159 -5.33 -3.04 4.87
C TYR A 159 -4.50 -1.76 4.77
N TYR A 160 -4.98 -0.66 5.33
CA TYR A 160 -4.25 0.59 5.39
C TYR A 160 -3.02 0.49 6.31
N ALA A 161 -3.18 -0.08 7.51
CA ALA A 161 -2.08 -0.33 8.44
C ALA A 161 -1.06 -1.33 7.85
N PHE A 162 -1.54 -2.43 7.26
CA PHE A 162 -0.69 -3.38 6.57
C PHE A 162 0.05 -2.73 5.38
N GLY A 163 -0.61 -1.86 4.62
CA GLY A 163 0.02 -1.12 3.52
C GLY A 163 1.15 -0.20 3.99
N ALA A 164 0.97 0.50 5.12
CA ALA A 164 2.01 1.33 5.74
C ALA A 164 3.19 0.47 6.22
N PHE A 165 2.92 -0.65 6.86
CA PHE A 165 3.93 -1.63 7.26
C PHE A 165 4.70 -2.16 6.05
N LYS A 166 4.00 -2.67 5.00
CA LYS A 166 4.62 -3.16 3.76
C LYS A 166 5.55 -2.11 3.15
N LEU A 167 5.10 -0.86 3.06
CA LEU A 167 5.89 0.23 2.49
C LEU A 167 7.12 0.53 3.34
N SER A 168 7.01 0.48 4.67
CA SER A 168 8.17 0.60 5.58
C SER A 168 9.23 -0.46 5.28
N VAL A 169 8.81 -1.71 5.07
CA VAL A 169 9.73 -2.83 4.73
C VAL A 169 10.44 -2.57 3.41
N ILE A 170 9.72 -2.15 2.38
CA ILE A 170 10.30 -1.84 1.06
C ILE A 170 11.37 -0.75 1.19
N LEU A 171 11.03 0.36 1.84
CA LEU A 171 11.96 1.47 2.02
C LEU A 171 13.17 1.07 2.87
N GLN A 172 12.97 0.27 3.93
CA GLN A 172 14.06 -0.22 4.77
C GLN A 172 15.04 -1.10 3.99
N GLN A 173 14.54 -2.00 3.14
CA GLN A 173 15.39 -2.83 2.30
C GLN A 173 16.23 -2.00 1.32
N ILE A 174 15.64 -0.95 0.72
CA ILE A 174 16.35 -0.04 -0.17
C ILE A 174 17.38 0.77 0.62
N TYR A 175 17.01 1.28 1.80
CA TYR A 175 17.89 2.08 2.65
C TYR A 175 19.10 1.28 3.12
N VAL A 176 18.92 0.02 3.53
CA VAL A 176 20.02 -0.87 3.90
C VAL A 176 20.99 -1.10 2.74
N ARG A 177 20.49 -1.26 1.51
CA ARG A 177 21.34 -1.37 0.31
C ARG A 177 22.12 -0.08 0.04
N TYR A 178 21.50 1.07 0.27
CA TYR A 178 22.15 2.38 0.16
C TYR A 178 23.27 2.53 1.20
N LEU A 179 23.01 2.21 2.45
CA LEU A 179 24.02 2.26 3.53
C LEU A 179 25.21 1.31 3.27
N LYS A 180 24.96 0.17 2.64
CA LYS A 180 26.00 -0.80 2.24
C LYS A 180 26.73 -0.41 0.94
N GLY A 181 26.43 0.75 0.34
CA GLY A 181 27.03 1.21 -0.92
C GLY A 181 26.63 0.41 -2.15
N GLN A 182 25.63 -0.46 -2.07
CA GLN A 182 25.12 -1.26 -3.19
C GLN A 182 24.30 -0.43 -4.20
N THR A 183 23.88 0.74 -3.81
CA THR A 183 23.30 1.78 -4.68
C THR A 183 23.83 3.14 -4.27
N LYS A 184 24.06 4.03 -5.25
CA LYS A 184 24.60 5.39 -5.04
C LYS A 184 23.57 6.49 -5.23
N ASP A 185 22.29 6.13 -5.41
CA ASP A 185 21.22 7.09 -5.64
C ASP A 185 20.97 7.93 -4.39
N LYS A 186 21.28 9.22 -4.48
CA LYS A 186 21.13 10.17 -3.38
C LYS A 186 19.69 10.35 -2.89
N ARG A 187 18.69 9.97 -3.68
CA ARG A 187 17.28 9.97 -3.26
C ARG A 187 17.03 9.07 -2.04
N PHE A 188 17.85 8.04 -1.86
CA PHE A 188 17.71 7.07 -0.77
C PHE A 188 18.34 7.55 0.55
N ALA A 189 19.15 8.60 0.53
CA ALA A 189 19.87 9.11 1.71
C ALA A 189 18.94 9.50 2.89
N ASN A 190 17.71 9.94 2.58
CA ASN A 190 16.72 10.39 3.57
C ASN A 190 15.57 9.39 3.78
N PHE A 191 15.74 8.14 3.38
CA PHE A 191 14.68 7.14 3.54
C PHE A 191 14.38 6.80 5.00
N ASN A 192 15.34 6.96 5.91
CA ASN A 192 15.08 6.85 7.36
C ASN A 192 13.90 7.73 7.80
N LYS A 193 13.84 9.01 7.38
CA LYS A 193 12.73 9.90 7.73
C LYS A 193 11.37 9.42 7.21
N ARG A 194 11.35 8.84 6.00
CA ARG A 194 10.13 8.25 5.42
C ARG A 194 9.71 7.00 6.16
N ILE A 195 10.68 6.16 6.55
CA ILE A 195 10.45 4.94 7.33
C ILE A 195 9.86 5.31 8.69
N ASP A 196 10.44 6.30 9.40
CA ASP A 196 9.93 6.79 10.68
C ASP A 196 8.48 7.30 10.57
N ALA A 197 8.17 8.06 9.51
CA ALA A 197 6.82 8.55 9.26
C ALA A 197 5.81 7.39 9.01
N LEU A 198 6.23 6.35 8.29
CA LEU A 198 5.42 5.16 8.02
C LEU A 198 5.24 4.30 9.28
N ILE A 199 6.28 4.15 10.10
CA ILE A 199 6.20 3.46 11.41
C ILE A 199 5.16 4.14 12.29
N LYS A 200 5.26 5.47 12.45
CA LYS A 200 4.30 6.26 13.21
C LYS A 200 2.88 6.10 12.68
N ARG A 201 2.70 6.16 11.35
CA ARG A 201 1.40 5.95 10.72
C ARG A 201 0.86 4.55 10.99
N ALA A 202 1.63 3.51 10.72
CA ALA A 202 1.18 2.12 10.86
C ALA A 202 0.74 1.80 12.30
N ASN A 203 1.53 2.21 13.29
CA ASN A 203 1.24 1.99 14.71
C ASN A 203 0.10 2.89 15.24
N GLY A 204 -0.20 4.00 14.57
CA GLY A 204 -1.28 4.93 14.96
C GLY A 204 -2.66 4.56 14.42
N ILE A 205 -2.80 3.56 13.56
CA ILE A 205 -4.08 3.17 12.96
C ILE A 205 -4.84 2.26 13.93
N ASN A 206 -6.06 2.68 14.30
CA ASN A 206 -6.97 1.81 15.06
C ASN A 206 -7.56 0.75 14.12
N LEU A 207 -7.36 -0.54 14.44
CA LEU A 207 -7.86 -1.67 13.64
C LEU A 207 -9.31 -2.08 14.00
N ASN A 208 -9.84 -1.53 15.11
CA ASN A 208 -11.20 -1.82 15.61
C ASN A 208 -12.28 -1.01 14.85
#